data_41638f4e49c1e5d84af10e9be728af90
#
_entry.id   41638f4e49c1e5d84af10e9be728af90
#
_cell.length_a   1.000
_cell.length_b   1.000
_cell.length_c   1.000
_cell.angle_alpha   90.00
_cell.angle_beta   90.00
_cell.angle_gamma   90.00
#
_symmetry.space_group_name_H-M   'P 1'
#
loop_
_entity.id
_entity.type
_entity.pdbx_description
1 polymer ?
#
loop_
_entity_poly.entity_id
_entity_poly.type
_entity_poly.pdbx_seq_one_letter_code
_entity_poly.pdbx_strand_id
1 'polypeptide(L)'
;MLSTVFLVSCASAIPPARIGDYVSSEHQVGDDAFARINQRPLQVGLIVVSDMAERGAAPNLPEEALARLGEGLQRGIGRAISVAIQEMIPADHIRPQPHGDWAQFAELGRQRGLEYLAVVVASSTEQEYPVTLFLGWTTHAQPGFRRDNWSLLEFALLDLKREEILMQAEGRGWATLDRPSAPGINQWYPAVYLRPQDQRRIWPPTYEGAPNMLRVVSFEQAAKRLMLKLQNSWLGVLESEGTARRTSS
;
A
#
# COMPACT_ATOMS: atom_id res chain seq x y z
N MET A 1 -16.14 33.91 -32.58
CA MET A 1 -15.70 32.53 -32.37
C MET A 1 -15.09 32.44 -30.98
N LEU A 2 -15.81 31.86 -30.00
CA LEU A 2 -15.32 31.66 -28.65
C LEU A 2 -14.58 30.34 -28.63
N SER A 3 -13.25 30.36 -28.45
CA SER A 3 -12.44 29.16 -28.22
C SER A 3 -12.62 28.72 -26.76
N THR A 4 -13.38 27.65 -26.56
CA THR A 4 -13.53 27.02 -25.26
C THR A 4 -12.25 26.22 -24.99
N VAL A 5 -11.37 26.73 -24.17
CA VAL A 5 -10.19 26.00 -23.66
C VAL A 5 -10.69 25.00 -22.64
N PHE A 6 -10.73 23.73 -23.00
CA PHE A 6 -10.91 22.63 -22.05
C PHE A 6 -9.62 22.50 -21.22
N LEU A 7 -9.64 23.02 -20.02
CA LEU A 7 -8.68 22.67 -19.00
C LEU A 7 -8.93 21.22 -18.60
N VAL A 8 -8.16 20.29 -19.20
CA VAL A 8 -8.08 18.92 -18.71
C VAL A 8 -7.38 19.01 -17.35
N SER A 9 -8.18 18.97 -16.29
CA SER A 9 -7.67 18.80 -14.94
C SER A 9 -6.95 17.45 -14.90
N CYS A 10 -5.62 17.47 -14.81
CA CYS A 10 -4.84 16.29 -14.45
C CYS A 10 -5.24 15.91 -13.03
N ALA A 11 -6.28 15.08 -12.87
CA ALA A 11 -6.57 14.45 -11.62
C ALA A 11 -5.30 13.69 -11.20
N SER A 12 -4.87 13.89 -9.97
CA SER A 12 -3.71 13.19 -9.42
C SER A 12 -3.95 11.69 -9.55
N ALA A 13 -3.13 11.01 -10.33
CA ALA A 13 -3.23 9.57 -10.53
C ALA A 13 -2.84 8.76 -9.27
N ILE A 14 -2.22 9.42 -8.30
CA ILE A 14 -1.74 8.80 -7.06
C ILE A 14 -2.88 8.75 -6.05
N PRO A 15 -3.17 7.59 -5.42
CA PRO A 15 -4.17 7.50 -4.38
C PRO A 15 -3.89 8.51 -3.26
N PRO A 16 -4.90 9.24 -2.77
CA PRO A 16 -4.72 10.09 -1.61
C PRO A 16 -4.44 9.26 -0.36
N ALA A 17 -3.80 9.86 0.63
CA ALA A 17 -3.60 9.22 1.93
C ALA A 17 -4.95 9.04 2.63
N ARG A 18 -5.20 7.83 3.14
CA ARG A 18 -6.48 7.41 3.74
C ARG A 18 -6.36 7.02 5.22
N ILE A 19 -5.14 6.78 5.70
CA ILE A 19 -4.93 6.30 7.08
C ILE A 19 -5.59 7.22 8.12
N GLY A 20 -5.64 8.53 7.88
CA GLY A 20 -6.29 9.51 8.75
C GLY A 20 -7.80 9.36 8.88
N ASP A 21 -8.46 8.69 7.92
CA ASP A 21 -9.90 8.37 7.98
C ASP A 21 -10.19 7.15 8.87
N TYR A 22 -9.16 6.44 9.26
CA TYR A 22 -9.24 5.27 10.13
C TYR A 22 -8.66 5.55 11.51
N VAL A 23 -7.49 6.21 11.56
CA VAL A 23 -6.75 6.49 12.80
C VAL A 23 -6.55 7.99 12.93
N SER A 24 -7.10 8.59 13.98
CA SER A 24 -6.99 10.03 14.22
C SER A 24 -5.53 10.48 14.37
N SER A 25 -5.17 11.56 13.67
CA SER A 25 -3.85 12.19 13.78
C SER A 25 -3.61 12.91 15.14
N GLU A 26 -4.64 13.06 15.96
CA GLU A 26 -4.53 13.67 17.31
C GLU A 26 -3.72 12.80 18.26
N HIS A 27 -3.61 11.48 17.96
CA HIS A 27 -2.87 10.50 18.74
C HIS A 27 -1.42 10.36 18.22
N GLN A 28 -0.68 11.48 18.16
CA GLN A 28 0.67 11.50 17.62
C GLN A 28 1.67 10.70 18.47
N VAL A 29 2.70 10.19 17.77
CA VAL A 29 3.84 9.47 18.35
C VAL A 29 4.48 10.29 19.46
N GLY A 30 4.42 9.82 20.70
CA GLY A 30 5.22 10.37 21.78
C GLY A 30 6.68 9.99 21.63
N ASP A 31 7.61 10.90 21.97
CA ASP A 31 9.06 10.64 21.87
C ASP A 31 9.50 9.37 22.64
N ASP A 32 8.77 9.02 23.70
CA ASP A 32 9.03 7.82 24.52
C ASP A 32 8.43 6.52 23.94
N ALA A 33 7.63 6.62 22.87
CA ALA A 33 6.94 5.46 22.30
C ALA A 33 7.94 4.40 21.81
N PHE A 34 9.04 4.85 21.25
CA PHE A 34 10.06 3.99 20.69
C PHE A 34 10.89 3.24 21.74
N ALA A 35 11.21 3.85 22.87
CA ALA A 35 11.94 3.20 23.95
C ALA A 35 11.22 1.96 24.51
N ARG A 36 9.89 1.94 24.40
CA ARG A 36 9.03 0.84 24.85
C ARG A 36 9.04 -0.34 23.87
N ILE A 37 9.20 -0.06 22.59
CA ILE A 37 9.19 -1.09 21.53
C ILE A 37 10.46 -1.94 21.58
N ASN A 38 11.58 -1.40 22.02
CA ASN A 38 12.88 -2.06 21.97
C ASN A 38 13.12 -3.12 23.05
N GLN A 39 12.30 -3.18 24.09
CA GLN A 39 12.57 -4.08 25.22
C GLN A 39 12.25 -5.55 24.94
N ARG A 40 11.28 -5.84 24.09
CA ARG A 40 10.87 -7.20 23.63
C ARG A 40 9.99 -7.07 22.39
N PRO A 41 9.88 -8.12 21.55
CA PRO A 41 8.94 -8.14 20.45
C PRO A 41 7.50 -7.91 20.95
N LEU A 42 6.82 -6.90 20.39
CA LEU A 42 5.43 -6.62 20.71
C LEU A 42 4.53 -7.69 20.09
N GLN A 43 3.54 -8.14 20.86
CA GLN A 43 2.50 -9.04 20.37
C GLN A 43 1.40 -8.19 19.71
N VAL A 44 1.18 -8.36 18.42
CA VAL A 44 0.39 -7.44 17.59
C VAL A 44 -0.65 -8.21 16.79
N GLY A 45 -1.88 -7.70 16.72
CA GLY A 45 -2.85 -8.11 15.69
C GLY A 45 -2.63 -7.31 14.41
N LEU A 46 -2.83 -7.91 13.24
CA LEU A 46 -2.74 -7.24 11.94
C LEU A 46 -4.12 -7.12 11.30
N ILE A 47 -4.48 -5.90 10.92
CA ILE A 47 -5.69 -5.59 10.14
C ILE A 47 -5.24 -5.05 8.79
N VAL A 48 -5.79 -5.59 7.71
CA VAL A 48 -5.59 -5.05 6.36
C VAL A 48 -6.94 -4.61 5.80
N VAL A 49 -7.10 -3.30 5.66
CA VAL A 49 -8.31 -2.66 5.11
C VAL A 49 -8.08 -2.37 3.64
N SER A 50 -8.98 -2.86 2.77
CA SER A 50 -9.00 -2.48 1.35
C SER A 50 -9.95 -1.29 1.18
N ASP A 51 -9.39 -0.09 0.96
CA ASP A 51 -10.16 1.14 0.77
C ASP A 51 -10.15 1.57 -0.70
N MET A 52 -11.27 1.33 -1.37
CA MET A 52 -11.50 1.69 -2.77
C MET A 52 -12.65 2.69 -2.89
N ALA A 53 -12.84 3.56 -1.90
CA ALA A 53 -13.94 4.53 -1.88
C ALA A 53 -13.68 5.77 -2.75
N GLU A 54 -12.44 6.04 -3.12
CA GLU A 54 -12.07 7.22 -3.88
C GLU A 54 -12.57 7.20 -5.33
N ARG A 55 -12.80 8.39 -5.86
CA ARG A 55 -13.12 8.54 -7.28
C ARG A 55 -11.92 8.11 -8.14
N GLY A 56 -12.13 7.18 -9.05
CA GLY A 56 -11.06 6.57 -9.85
C GLY A 56 -10.34 5.43 -9.15
N ALA A 57 -10.86 4.96 -8.01
CA ALA A 57 -10.34 3.77 -7.36
C ALA A 57 -10.34 2.58 -8.33
N ALA A 58 -9.28 1.80 -8.27
CA ALA A 58 -9.21 0.53 -8.98
C ALA A 58 -10.20 -0.48 -8.35
N PRO A 59 -10.71 -1.43 -9.13
CA PRO A 59 -11.43 -2.55 -8.55
C PRO A 59 -10.61 -3.29 -7.50
N ASN A 60 -11.29 -3.87 -6.50
CA ASN A 60 -10.64 -4.69 -5.48
C ASN A 60 -9.79 -5.80 -6.10
N LEU A 61 -8.72 -6.17 -5.40
CA LEU A 61 -8.01 -7.40 -5.70
C LEU A 61 -8.95 -8.61 -5.54
N PRO A 62 -8.77 -9.66 -6.34
CA PRO A 62 -9.41 -10.94 -6.06
C PRO A 62 -9.05 -11.40 -4.64
N GLU A 63 -9.98 -12.09 -3.99
CA GLU A 63 -9.84 -12.51 -2.59
C GLU A 63 -8.52 -13.26 -2.32
N GLU A 64 -8.16 -14.21 -3.18
CA GLU A 64 -6.88 -14.93 -3.08
C GLU A 64 -5.65 -14.03 -3.19
N ALA A 65 -5.72 -12.97 -4.01
CA ALA A 65 -4.61 -12.03 -4.16
C ALA A 65 -4.50 -11.12 -2.94
N LEU A 66 -5.64 -10.71 -2.37
CA LEU A 66 -5.70 -9.94 -1.13
C LEU A 66 -5.19 -10.76 0.07
N ALA A 67 -5.56 -12.03 0.15
CA ALA A 67 -5.06 -12.94 1.18
C ALA A 67 -3.53 -13.10 1.08
N ARG A 68 -2.99 -13.34 -0.12
CA ARG A 68 -1.52 -13.40 -0.35
C ARG A 68 -0.81 -12.10 0.01
N LEU A 69 -1.41 -10.94 -0.30
CA LEU A 69 -0.89 -9.64 0.11
C LEU A 69 -0.82 -9.55 1.63
N GLY A 70 -1.90 -9.92 2.33
CA GLY A 70 -1.96 -9.93 3.79
C GLY A 70 -0.89 -10.82 4.41
N GLU A 71 -0.72 -12.06 3.94
CA GLU A 71 0.34 -12.97 4.39
C GLU A 71 1.75 -12.40 4.11
N GLY A 72 1.92 -11.73 2.96
CA GLY A 72 3.17 -11.05 2.61
C GLY A 72 3.48 -9.90 3.56
N LEU A 73 2.47 -9.11 3.90
CA LEU A 73 2.57 -8.01 4.87
C LEU A 73 2.89 -8.55 6.27
N GLN A 74 2.18 -9.58 6.73
CA GLN A 74 2.43 -10.22 8.02
C GLN A 74 3.90 -10.62 8.18
N ARG A 75 4.43 -11.38 7.22
CA ARG A 75 5.83 -11.82 7.22
C ARG A 75 6.82 -10.65 7.08
N GLY A 76 6.48 -9.68 6.25
CA GLY A 76 7.33 -8.52 5.96
C GLY A 76 7.47 -7.61 7.18
N ILE A 77 6.36 -7.23 7.79
CA ILE A 77 6.32 -6.36 8.98
C ILE A 77 7.11 -6.99 10.13
N GLY A 78 6.86 -8.26 10.43
CA GLY A 78 7.57 -8.96 11.50
C GLY A 78 9.09 -9.08 11.29
N ARG A 79 9.57 -8.96 10.03
CA ARG A 79 11.01 -8.90 9.71
C ARG A 79 11.58 -7.50 9.71
N ALA A 80 10.76 -6.51 9.37
CA ALA A 80 11.18 -5.12 9.25
C ALA A 80 11.32 -4.42 10.61
N ILE A 81 10.45 -4.76 11.55
CA ILE A 81 10.40 -4.17 12.89
C ILE A 81 10.22 -5.27 13.95
N SER A 82 10.55 -4.96 15.22
CA SER A 82 10.51 -5.94 16.32
C SER A 82 9.09 -6.20 16.83
N VAL A 83 8.24 -6.78 15.97
CA VAL A 83 6.87 -7.18 16.31
C VAL A 83 6.61 -8.64 15.95
N ALA A 84 5.79 -9.31 16.75
CA ALA A 84 5.31 -10.66 16.49
C ALA A 84 3.81 -10.58 16.18
N ILE A 85 3.44 -10.75 14.91
CA ILE A 85 2.04 -10.73 14.51
C ILE A 85 1.39 -12.04 14.91
N GLN A 86 0.47 -11.99 15.87
CA GLN A 86 -0.22 -13.14 16.45
C GLN A 86 -1.33 -13.64 15.54
N GLU A 87 -2.11 -12.73 15.00
CA GLU A 87 -3.25 -13.05 14.16
C GLU A 87 -3.50 -11.99 13.10
N MET A 88 -4.11 -12.40 12.00
CA MET A 88 -4.74 -11.50 11.02
C MET A 88 -6.22 -11.37 11.37
N ILE A 89 -6.67 -10.13 11.55
CA ILE A 89 -8.02 -9.82 11.97
C ILE A 89 -8.84 -9.38 10.75
N PRO A 90 -10.02 -9.97 10.52
CA PRO A 90 -10.91 -9.52 9.45
C PRO A 90 -11.28 -8.05 9.60
N ALA A 91 -11.27 -7.32 8.49
CA ALA A 91 -11.56 -5.88 8.46
C ALA A 91 -13.04 -5.54 8.20
N ASP A 92 -13.94 -6.54 8.24
CA ASP A 92 -15.33 -6.42 7.82
C ASP A 92 -16.14 -5.34 8.56
N HIS A 93 -15.74 -5.04 9.79
CA HIS A 93 -16.40 -4.06 10.65
C HIS A 93 -15.68 -2.72 10.72
N ILE A 94 -14.49 -2.62 10.13
CA ILE A 94 -13.72 -1.39 10.11
C ILE A 94 -14.25 -0.47 9.01
N ARG A 95 -14.60 0.76 9.39
CA ARG A 95 -15.13 1.77 8.47
C ARG A 95 -14.35 3.06 8.58
N PRO A 96 -14.13 3.76 7.46
CA PRO A 96 -13.55 5.11 7.50
C PRO A 96 -14.56 6.06 8.19
N GLN A 97 -14.03 6.95 9.01
CA GLN A 97 -14.76 7.99 9.71
C GLN A 97 -14.07 9.33 9.51
N PRO A 98 -14.78 10.45 9.41
CA PRO A 98 -14.14 11.76 9.44
C PRO A 98 -13.28 11.89 10.70
N HIS A 99 -11.99 12.19 10.52
CA HIS A 99 -10.98 12.29 11.58
C HIS A 99 -10.57 10.97 12.28
N GLY A 100 -10.92 9.84 11.68
CA GLY A 100 -10.64 8.51 12.24
C GLY A 100 -11.55 8.15 13.43
N ASP A 101 -11.55 6.88 13.79
CA ASP A 101 -12.30 6.37 14.94
C ASP A 101 -11.45 5.40 15.74
N TRP A 102 -10.79 5.93 16.76
CA TRP A 102 -9.96 5.12 17.65
C TRP A 102 -10.76 4.05 18.39
N ALA A 103 -12.02 4.36 18.74
CA ALA A 103 -12.87 3.48 19.56
C ALA A 103 -13.11 2.11 18.87
N GLN A 104 -13.21 2.07 17.55
CA GLN A 104 -13.35 0.80 16.81
C GLN A 104 -12.15 -0.13 17.00
N PHE A 105 -10.92 0.42 17.04
CA PHE A 105 -9.70 -0.38 17.25
C PHE A 105 -9.53 -0.78 18.71
N ALA A 106 -9.83 0.13 19.65
CA ALA A 106 -9.78 -0.15 21.09
C ALA A 106 -10.77 -1.26 21.47
N GLU A 107 -11.99 -1.23 20.94
CA GLU A 107 -12.97 -2.29 21.14
C GLU A 107 -12.53 -3.62 20.56
N LEU A 108 -12.01 -3.62 19.34
CA LEU A 108 -11.50 -4.82 18.69
C LEU A 108 -10.33 -5.43 19.47
N GLY A 109 -9.39 -4.60 19.93
CA GLY A 109 -8.28 -5.05 20.76
C GLY A 109 -8.75 -5.67 22.09
N ARG A 110 -9.74 -5.05 22.73
CA ARG A 110 -10.33 -5.58 23.99
C ARG A 110 -10.99 -6.94 23.77
N GLN A 111 -11.74 -7.11 22.69
CA GLN A 111 -12.39 -8.37 22.34
C GLN A 111 -11.40 -9.50 22.07
N ARG A 112 -10.21 -9.17 21.55
CA ARG A 112 -9.15 -10.12 21.20
C ARG A 112 -8.05 -10.24 22.27
N GLY A 113 -8.12 -9.44 23.32
CA GLY A 113 -7.09 -9.42 24.38
C GLY A 113 -5.74 -8.86 23.87
N LEU A 114 -5.76 -7.98 22.88
CA LEU A 114 -4.57 -7.37 22.27
C LEU A 114 -4.30 -5.99 22.87
N GLU A 115 -3.03 -5.71 23.15
CA GLU A 115 -2.59 -4.38 23.56
C GLU A 115 -2.14 -3.53 22.36
N TYR A 116 -1.74 -4.17 21.27
CA TYR A 116 -1.21 -3.50 20.08
C TYR A 116 -1.90 -3.99 18.80
N LEU A 117 -2.13 -3.06 17.87
CA LEU A 117 -2.64 -3.37 16.53
C LEU A 117 -1.77 -2.72 15.46
N ALA A 118 -1.47 -3.48 14.43
CA ALA A 118 -0.95 -2.97 13.17
C ALA A 118 -2.12 -2.83 12.19
N VAL A 119 -2.35 -1.62 11.71
CA VAL A 119 -3.38 -1.30 10.72
C VAL A 119 -2.69 -0.98 9.41
N VAL A 120 -3.09 -1.66 8.34
CA VAL A 120 -2.65 -1.36 6.98
C VAL A 120 -3.87 -0.97 6.16
N VAL A 121 -3.86 0.23 5.60
CA VAL A 121 -4.87 0.68 4.63
C VAL A 121 -4.27 0.52 3.24
N ALA A 122 -4.95 -0.25 2.40
CA ALA A 122 -4.57 -0.52 1.02
C ALA A 122 -5.54 0.22 0.09
N SER A 123 -5.03 1.18 -0.67
CA SER A 123 -5.79 1.92 -1.67
C SER A 123 -5.10 1.89 -3.03
N SER A 124 -5.87 2.06 -4.10
CA SER A 124 -5.32 2.04 -5.45
C SER A 124 -6.23 2.81 -6.41
N THR A 125 -5.60 3.48 -7.38
CA THR A 125 -6.28 4.15 -8.48
C THR A 125 -5.82 3.57 -9.81
N GLU A 126 -6.69 3.61 -10.80
CA GLU A 126 -6.43 3.03 -12.12
C GLU A 126 -6.91 3.97 -13.21
N GLN A 127 -6.10 4.14 -14.26
CA GLN A 127 -6.44 4.96 -15.40
C GLN A 127 -6.04 4.25 -16.70
N GLU A 128 -6.94 4.24 -17.68
CA GLU A 128 -6.66 3.75 -19.03
C GLU A 128 -6.75 4.89 -20.04
N TYR A 129 -5.79 4.92 -20.99
CA TYR A 129 -5.74 5.93 -22.03
C TYR A 129 -5.09 5.40 -23.31
N PRO A 130 -5.41 5.98 -24.50
CA PRO A 130 -4.81 5.57 -25.76
C PRO A 130 -3.35 5.99 -25.83
N VAL A 131 -2.52 5.14 -26.41
CA VAL A 131 -1.08 5.38 -26.63
C VAL A 131 -0.62 4.80 -27.95
N THR A 132 0.52 5.29 -28.42
CA THR A 132 1.29 4.65 -29.48
C THR A 132 2.33 3.74 -28.86
N LEU A 133 2.28 2.45 -29.18
CA LEU A 133 3.18 1.43 -28.64
C LEU A 133 4.29 1.11 -29.62
N PHE A 134 5.53 1.07 -29.13
CA PHE A 134 6.69 0.56 -29.84
C PHE A 134 7.01 -0.82 -29.25
N LEU A 135 6.56 -1.88 -29.94
CA LEU A 135 6.85 -3.24 -29.52
C LEU A 135 8.22 -3.62 -30.07
N GLY A 136 9.14 -4.05 -29.21
CA GLY A 136 10.57 -4.16 -29.51
C GLY A 136 11.00 -5.04 -30.68
N TRP A 137 10.07 -5.79 -31.31
CA TRP A 137 10.31 -6.56 -32.55
C TRP A 137 9.64 -5.95 -33.79
N THR A 138 8.90 -4.85 -33.62
CA THR A 138 8.31 -4.12 -34.74
C THR A 138 8.99 -2.77 -34.86
N THR A 139 9.36 -2.41 -36.10
CA THR A 139 9.87 -1.07 -36.42
C THR A 139 8.74 -0.04 -36.52
N HIS A 140 7.50 -0.48 -36.37
CA HIS A 140 6.32 0.35 -36.59
C HIS A 140 5.62 0.64 -35.25
N ALA A 141 5.25 1.91 -35.10
CA ALA A 141 4.36 2.35 -34.04
C ALA A 141 2.96 1.74 -34.22
N GLN A 142 2.41 1.17 -33.16
CA GLN A 142 1.08 0.57 -33.18
C GLN A 142 0.15 1.30 -32.22
N PRO A 143 -1.12 1.54 -32.60
CA PRO A 143 -2.10 2.05 -31.65
C PRO A 143 -2.38 1.01 -30.57
N GLY A 144 -2.65 1.49 -29.37
CA GLY A 144 -2.97 0.65 -28.23
C GLY A 144 -3.52 1.45 -27.07
N PHE A 145 -3.71 0.76 -25.98
CA PHE A 145 -4.12 1.35 -24.71
C PHE A 145 -3.07 1.07 -23.66
N ARG A 146 -2.84 2.04 -22.81
CA ARG A 146 -2.04 1.91 -21.60
C ARG A 146 -2.95 2.03 -20.39
N ARG A 147 -2.83 1.08 -19.49
CA ARG A 147 -3.48 1.14 -18.20
C ARG A 147 -2.43 1.23 -17.12
N ASP A 148 -2.46 2.31 -16.37
CA ASP A 148 -1.60 2.53 -15.22
C ASP A 148 -2.39 2.26 -13.95
N ASN A 149 -1.76 1.58 -13.00
CA ASN A 149 -2.27 1.39 -11.65
C ASN A 149 -1.26 1.94 -10.63
N TRP A 150 -1.73 2.76 -9.71
CA TRP A 150 -0.98 3.29 -8.58
C TRP A 150 -1.56 2.73 -7.30
N SER A 151 -0.72 2.11 -6.48
CA SER A 151 -1.11 1.53 -5.20
C SER A 151 -0.40 2.24 -4.05
N LEU A 152 -1.12 2.42 -2.96
CA LEU A 152 -0.63 2.97 -1.72
C LEU A 152 -0.95 2.00 -0.59
N LEU A 153 0.04 1.67 0.21
CA LEU A 153 -0.10 0.96 1.48
C LEU A 153 0.34 1.90 2.59
N GLU A 154 -0.56 2.20 3.49
CA GLU A 154 -0.32 3.02 4.68
C GLU A 154 -0.38 2.15 5.91
N PHE A 155 0.58 2.30 6.78
CA PHE A 155 0.77 1.52 7.99
C PHE A 155 0.72 2.41 9.22
N ALA A 156 0.00 1.96 10.25
CA ALA A 156 0.07 2.50 11.60
C ALA A 156 0.19 1.37 12.61
N LEU A 157 1.10 1.50 13.58
CA LEU A 157 1.20 0.65 14.75
C LEU A 157 0.61 1.39 15.95
N LEU A 158 -0.40 0.80 16.57
CA LEU A 158 -1.22 1.41 17.62
C LEU A 158 -0.95 0.77 18.96
N ASP A 159 -0.75 1.58 20.01
CA ASP A 159 -0.84 1.19 21.42
C ASP A 159 -2.28 1.47 21.90
N LEU A 160 -3.09 0.44 22.03
CA LEU A 160 -4.52 0.58 22.35
C LEU A 160 -4.78 0.99 23.77
N LYS A 161 -3.84 0.71 24.68
CA LYS A 161 -3.95 1.06 26.09
C LYS A 161 -3.67 2.53 26.36
N ARG A 162 -2.75 3.13 25.59
CA ARG A 162 -2.38 4.54 25.72
C ARG A 162 -3.08 5.43 24.70
N GLU A 163 -3.75 4.84 23.74
CA GLU A 163 -4.35 5.55 22.62
C GLU A 163 -3.31 6.35 21.82
N GLU A 164 -2.15 5.74 21.57
CA GLU A 164 -1.02 6.37 20.87
C GLU A 164 -0.68 5.62 19.56
N ILE A 165 -0.25 6.37 18.57
CA ILE A 165 0.37 5.82 17.37
C ILE A 165 1.86 5.69 17.62
N LEU A 166 2.38 4.47 17.65
CA LEU A 166 3.79 4.19 17.88
C LEU A 166 4.66 4.40 16.64
N MET A 167 4.13 4.12 15.47
CA MET A 167 4.85 4.22 14.20
C MET A 167 3.87 4.39 13.04
N GLN A 168 4.25 5.20 12.07
CA GLN A 168 3.57 5.31 10.78
C GLN A 168 4.57 5.20 9.63
N ALA A 169 4.13 4.59 8.54
CA ALA A 169 4.89 4.51 7.30
C ALA A 169 3.95 4.33 6.11
N GLU A 170 4.43 4.67 4.93
CA GLU A 170 3.72 4.41 3.69
C GLU A 170 4.64 3.78 2.63
N GLY A 171 4.07 2.98 1.76
CA GLY A 171 4.73 2.46 0.58
C GLY A 171 3.87 2.70 -0.66
N ARG A 172 4.47 3.25 -1.71
CA ARG A 172 3.80 3.53 -2.98
C ARG A 172 4.37 2.66 -4.07
N GLY A 173 3.51 2.07 -4.88
CA GLY A 173 3.89 1.28 -6.03
C GLY A 173 3.08 1.67 -7.26
N TRP A 174 3.60 1.33 -8.43
CA TRP A 174 2.81 1.44 -9.63
C TRP A 174 3.28 0.42 -10.67
N ALA A 175 2.37 0.09 -11.56
CA ALA A 175 2.63 -0.77 -12.71
C ALA A 175 1.86 -0.26 -13.92
N THR A 176 2.35 -0.60 -15.08
CA THR A 176 1.77 -0.24 -16.36
C THR A 176 1.46 -1.50 -17.17
N LEU A 177 0.28 -1.55 -17.76
CA LEU A 177 -0.15 -2.59 -18.67
C LEU A 177 -0.37 -1.97 -20.06
N ASP A 178 0.43 -2.36 -21.02
CA ASP A 178 0.29 -1.96 -22.41
C ASP A 178 -0.48 -3.04 -23.21
N ARG A 179 -1.50 -2.64 -23.93
CA ARG A 179 -2.36 -3.50 -24.73
C ARG A 179 -2.46 -2.98 -26.17
N PRO A 180 -1.83 -3.63 -27.15
CA PRO A 180 -2.00 -3.28 -28.56
C PRO A 180 -3.45 -3.48 -29.01
N SER A 181 -3.96 -2.59 -29.88
CA SER A 181 -5.30 -2.70 -30.48
C SER A 181 -5.30 -3.28 -31.89
N ALA A 182 -4.14 -3.59 -32.45
CA ALA A 182 -4.07 -4.16 -33.79
C ALA A 182 -4.67 -5.57 -33.85
N PRO A 183 -5.43 -5.91 -34.90
CA PRO A 183 -6.00 -7.24 -35.07
C PRO A 183 -4.93 -8.33 -35.02
N GLY A 184 -5.21 -9.41 -34.33
CA GLY A 184 -4.30 -10.56 -34.18
C GLY A 184 -3.21 -10.38 -33.13
N ILE A 185 -2.95 -9.16 -32.68
CA ILE A 185 -1.95 -8.88 -31.62
C ILE A 185 -2.60 -8.80 -30.24
N ASN A 186 -3.88 -8.52 -30.16
CA ASN A 186 -4.64 -8.46 -28.91
C ASN A 186 -4.59 -9.74 -28.09
N GLN A 187 -4.38 -10.87 -28.71
CA GLN A 187 -4.30 -12.18 -28.05
C GLN A 187 -2.92 -12.48 -27.46
N TRP A 188 -1.89 -11.73 -27.84
CA TRP A 188 -0.51 -12.03 -27.49
C TRP A 188 0.03 -11.18 -26.35
N TYR A 189 -0.56 -10.00 -26.11
CA TYR A 189 -0.02 -9.03 -25.18
C TYR A 189 -1.10 -8.29 -24.42
N PRO A 190 -1.13 -8.52 -23.16
CA PRO A 190 -0.79 -7.46 -22.22
C PRO A 190 0.61 -7.71 -21.65
N ALA A 191 1.46 -6.71 -21.74
CA ALA A 191 2.74 -6.70 -21.03
C ALA A 191 2.61 -5.81 -19.81
N VAL A 192 2.96 -6.33 -18.64
CA VAL A 192 2.99 -5.57 -17.39
C VAL A 192 4.41 -5.10 -17.16
N TYR A 193 4.58 -3.81 -16.91
CA TYR A 193 5.87 -3.20 -16.61
C TYR A 193 5.86 -2.64 -15.20
N LEU A 194 6.93 -2.89 -14.45
CA LEU A 194 7.22 -2.21 -13.20
C LEU A 194 8.05 -0.96 -13.49
N ARG A 195 7.55 0.22 -13.09
CA ARG A 195 8.23 1.50 -13.30
C ARG A 195 8.47 2.22 -11.97
N PRO A 196 9.56 3.01 -11.89
CA PRO A 196 10.65 3.23 -12.85
C PRO A 196 11.82 2.27 -12.66
N GLN A 197 11.84 1.47 -11.60
CA GLN A 197 13.04 0.79 -11.12
C GLN A 197 13.20 -0.63 -11.64
N ASP A 198 12.12 -1.27 -12.00
CA ASP A 198 12.16 -2.62 -12.53
C ASP A 198 11.56 -2.62 -13.93
N GLN A 199 12.41 -2.77 -14.93
CA GLN A 199 12.00 -2.83 -16.34
C GLN A 199 11.66 -4.25 -16.78
N ARG A 200 11.65 -5.22 -15.87
CA ARG A 200 11.27 -6.59 -16.22
C ARG A 200 9.84 -6.61 -16.73
N ARG A 201 9.70 -7.24 -17.87
CA ARG A 201 8.39 -7.48 -18.42
C ARG A 201 7.78 -8.71 -17.74
N ILE A 202 6.62 -8.54 -17.14
CA ILE A 202 5.85 -9.63 -16.54
C ILE A 202 4.71 -9.97 -17.50
N TRP A 203 4.65 -11.22 -17.87
CA TRP A 203 3.60 -11.72 -18.74
C TRP A 203 2.48 -12.33 -17.91
N PRO A 204 1.27 -11.77 -17.91
CA PRO A 204 0.15 -12.38 -17.22
C PRO A 204 -0.22 -13.71 -17.86
N PRO A 205 -0.77 -14.66 -17.09
CA PRO A 205 -1.08 -15.99 -17.58
C PRO A 205 -2.19 -16.00 -18.65
N THR A 206 -3.10 -15.02 -18.59
CA THR A 206 -4.18 -14.84 -19.58
C THR A 206 -4.41 -13.37 -19.84
N TYR A 207 -5.03 -13.05 -20.96
CA TYR A 207 -5.40 -11.67 -21.29
C TYR A 207 -6.42 -11.09 -20.29
N GLU A 208 -7.41 -11.88 -19.90
CA GLU A 208 -8.43 -11.46 -18.92
C GLU A 208 -7.84 -11.27 -17.54
N GLY A 209 -6.82 -12.04 -17.21
CA GLY A 209 -6.10 -11.91 -15.91
C GLY A 209 -5.15 -10.71 -15.81
N ALA A 210 -4.85 -10.06 -16.96
CA ALA A 210 -3.87 -8.98 -17.01
C ALA A 210 -4.17 -7.78 -16.09
N PRO A 211 -5.41 -7.26 -15.99
CA PRO A 211 -5.73 -6.17 -15.07
C PRO A 211 -5.53 -6.54 -13.60
N ASN A 212 -5.84 -7.77 -13.22
CA ASN A 212 -5.60 -8.25 -11.85
C ASN A 212 -4.11 -8.37 -11.58
N MET A 213 -3.34 -8.90 -12.54
CA MET A 213 -1.87 -8.97 -12.43
C MET A 213 -1.25 -7.58 -12.29
N LEU A 214 -1.76 -6.60 -13.04
CA LEU A 214 -1.33 -5.19 -12.95
C LEU A 214 -1.44 -4.67 -11.52
N ARG A 215 -2.61 -4.89 -10.88
CA ARG A 215 -2.87 -4.46 -9.49
C ARG A 215 -1.99 -5.21 -8.49
N VAL A 216 -1.87 -6.53 -8.64
CA VAL A 216 -0.99 -7.35 -7.78
C VAL A 216 0.45 -6.83 -7.82
N VAL A 217 1.01 -6.62 -9.01
CA VAL A 217 2.37 -6.11 -9.19
C VAL A 217 2.55 -4.73 -8.56
N SER A 218 1.57 -3.85 -8.72
CA SER A 218 1.59 -2.52 -8.12
C SER A 218 1.59 -2.59 -6.58
N PHE A 219 0.73 -3.42 -5.98
CA PHE A 219 0.70 -3.62 -4.53
C PHE A 219 1.95 -4.31 -3.99
N GLU A 220 2.51 -5.29 -4.69
CA GLU A 220 3.78 -5.91 -4.30
C GLU A 220 4.92 -4.89 -4.25
N GLN A 221 4.93 -3.94 -5.19
CA GLN A 221 5.91 -2.87 -5.18
C GLN A 221 5.68 -1.90 -4.02
N ALA A 222 4.42 -1.55 -3.73
CA ALA A 222 4.07 -0.74 -2.56
C ALA A 222 4.51 -1.44 -1.26
N ALA A 223 4.25 -2.75 -1.13
CA ALA A 223 4.65 -3.53 0.02
C ALA A 223 6.17 -3.55 0.23
N LYS A 224 6.95 -3.76 -0.83
CA LYS A 224 8.42 -3.71 -0.75
C LYS A 224 8.93 -2.35 -0.22
N ARG A 225 8.36 -1.25 -0.71
CA ARG A 225 8.74 0.09 -0.26
C ARG A 225 8.29 0.39 1.16
N LEU A 226 7.09 -0.08 1.53
CA LEU A 226 6.63 0.00 2.92
C LEU A 226 7.61 -0.71 3.87
N MET A 227 8.01 -1.95 3.54
CA MET A 227 8.96 -2.71 4.37
C MET A 227 10.30 -1.99 4.51
N LEU A 228 10.83 -1.42 3.42
CA LEU A 228 12.07 -0.63 3.48
C LEU A 228 11.94 0.60 4.37
N LYS A 229 10.81 1.32 4.29
CA LYS A 229 10.57 2.48 5.17
C LYS A 229 10.46 2.07 6.62
N LEU A 230 9.71 1.01 6.93
CA LEU A 230 9.59 0.47 8.29
C LEU A 230 10.96 0.10 8.86
N GLN A 231 11.77 -0.62 8.09
CA GLN A 231 13.12 -1.01 8.50
C GLN A 231 14.01 0.20 8.76
N ASN A 232 14.01 1.20 7.87
CA ASN A 232 14.83 2.40 8.04
C ASN A 232 14.38 3.22 9.26
N SER A 233 13.08 3.38 9.48
CA SER A 233 12.55 4.06 10.66
C SER A 233 12.95 3.32 11.94
N TRP A 234 12.87 2.00 11.93
CA TRP A 234 13.27 1.16 13.05
C TRP A 234 14.76 1.28 13.40
N LEU A 235 15.63 1.24 12.38
CA LEU A 235 17.08 1.41 12.57
C LEU A 235 17.43 2.79 13.10
N GLY A 236 16.79 3.85 12.61
CA GLY A 236 16.98 5.21 13.11
C GLY A 236 16.66 5.35 14.60
N VAL A 237 15.64 4.64 15.07
CA VAL A 237 15.29 4.57 16.50
C VAL A 237 16.40 3.90 17.30
N LEU A 238 16.89 2.74 16.85
CA LEU A 238 17.97 2.01 17.54
C LEU A 238 19.26 2.84 17.66
N GLU A 239 19.60 3.60 16.63
CA GLU A 239 20.77 4.47 16.62
C GLU A 239 20.64 5.64 17.60
N SER A 240 19.46 6.27 17.69
CA SER A 240 19.21 7.38 18.61
C SER A 240 19.31 6.95 20.07
N GLU A 241 18.80 5.78 20.43
CA GLU A 241 18.94 5.22 21.79
C GLU A 241 20.39 4.85 22.14
N GLY A 242 21.12 4.26 21.17
CA GLY A 242 22.54 3.93 21.37
C GLY A 242 23.38 5.17 21.66
N THR A 243 23.05 6.30 21.06
CA THR A 243 23.72 7.58 21.29
C THR A 243 23.34 8.18 22.65
N ALA A 244 22.06 8.15 23.03
CA ALA A 244 21.58 8.67 24.32
C ALA A 244 22.20 7.91 25.51
N ARG A 245 22.38 6.59 25.42
CA ARG A 245 23.03 5.78 26.47
C ARG A 245 24.52 6.10 26.64
N ARG A 246 25.21 6.46 25.54
CA ARG A 246 26.65 6.83 25.59
C ARG A 246 26.92 8.21 26.19
N THR A 247 25.95 9.11 26.10
CA THR A 247 26.07 10.46 26.66
C THR A 247 25.64 10.54 28.13
N SER A 248 25.00 9.52 28.67
CA SER A 248 24.54 9.42 30.06
C SER A 248 25.47 8.58 30.97
N SER A 249 26.52 8.00 30.41
CA SER A 249 27.56 7.25 31.12
C SER A 249 28.87 8.05 31.20
#